data_fa4cc4009393da925d28c563fd88eeb2
#
_entry.id   fa4cc4009393da925d28c563fd88eeb2
#
_cell.length_a   1.000
_cell.length_b   1.000
_cell.length_c   1.000
_cell.angle_alpha   90.00
_cell.angle_beta   90.00
_cell.angle_gamma   90.00
#
_symmetry.space_group_name_H-M   'P 1'
#
loop_
_entity.id
_entity.type
_entity.pdbx_description
1 polymer ?
#
loop_
_entity_poly.entity_id
_entity_poly.type
_entity_poly.pdbx_seq_one_letter_code
_entity_poly.pdbx_strand_id
1 'polypeptide(L)'
;MGEPPPFRLILASGSPARRELLTRAGYPSCRTLVEHVAWLKAAAVAPRVTEGPAVILAADTVGWLHGRPISKPADEADARRILCLLAGTEHELWTGVCLWRRPDDLQIAWQEVSRVAMRPLSEAELDAYLATRVWQGCSGAYAIQEGDDPYVRVVRGSLSNVIGLPMESLVQVLGCLGVRVE
;
A
#
# COMPACT_ATOMS: atom_id res chain seq x y z
N MET A 1 28.77 15.63 -17.30
CA MET A 1 27.77 16.13 -16.35
C MET A 1 26.47 15.43 -16.71
N GLY A 2 26.00 14.46 -15.89
CA GLY A 2 24.75 13.77 -16.13
C GLY A 2 23.57 14.72 -15.94
N GLU A 3 22.50 14.53 -16.72
CA GLU A 3 21.25 15.26 -16.49
C GLU A 3 20.80 15.07 -15.03
N PRO A 4 20.32 16.15 -14.38
CA PRO A 4 19.76 16.02 -13.03
C PRO A 4 18.59 15.03 -13.09
N PRO A 5 18.40 14.19 -12.05
CA PRO A 5 17.30 13.24 -12.03
C PRO A 5 15.96 13.99 -12.17
N PRO A 6 15.00 13.43 -12.91
CA PRO A 6 13.72 14.09 -13.14
C PRO A 6 13.01 14.34 -11.80
N PHE A 7 12.55 15.55 -11.59
CA PHE A 7 11.75 15.89 -10.40
C PHE A 7 10.50 15.03 -10.32
N ARG A 8 10.25 14.43 -9.16
CA ARG A 8 8.98 13.73 -8.91
C ARG A 8 7.91 14.74 -8.54
N LEU A 9 6.77 14.71 -9.25
CA LEU A 9 5.61 15.52 -8.92
C LEU A 9 4.83 14.83 -7.80
N ILE A 10 4.65 15.52 -6.66
CA ILE A 10 3.84 15.04 -5.54
C ILE A 10 2.61 15.92 -5.42
N LEU A 11 1.42 15.35 -5.62
CA LEU A 11 0.16 16.06 -5.40
C LEU A 11 -0.26 15.97 -3.94
N ALA A 12 0.04 16.98 -3.14
CA ALA A 12 -0.45 17.12 -1.77
C ALA A 12 -1.90 17.68 -1.77
N SER A 13 -2.86 16.90 -2.26
CA SER A 13 -4.26 17.34 -2.33
C SER A 13 -5.25 16.20 -2.23
N GLY A 14 -6.26 16.32 -1.37
CA GLY A 14 -7.41 15.43 -1.31
C GLY A 14 -8.46 15.66 -2.41
N SER A 15 -8.27 16.63 -3.33
CA SER A 15 -9.24 16.98 -4.35
C SER A 15 -9.34 15.93 -5.47
N PRO A 16 -10.52 15.32 -5.70
CA PRO A 16 -10.73 14.40 -6.81
C PRO A 16 -10.46 15.03 -8.18
N ALA A 17 -10.87 16.27 -8.38
CA ALA A 17 -10.68 16.98 -9.65
C ALA A 17 -9.21 17.20 -10.00
N ARG A 18 -8.36 17.55 -9.02
CA ARG A 18 -6.92 17.70 -9.26
C ARG A 18 -6.25 16.37 -9.60
N ARG A 19 -6.69 15.26 -8.97
CA ARG A 19 -6.24 13.91 -9.31
C ARG A 19 -6.58 13.56 -10.74
N GLU A 20 -7.82 13.82 -11.16
CA GLU A 20 -8.28 13.53 -12.52
C GLU A 20 -7.48 14.33 -13.57
N LEU A 21 -7.20 15.60 -13.31
CA LEU A 21 -6.37 16.42 -14.19
C LEU A 21 -4.96 15.84 -14.36
N LEU A 22 -4.32 15.39 -13.28
CA LEU A 22 -3.00 14.76 -13.33
C LEU A 22 -3.04 13.41 -14.06
N THR A 23 -4.08 12.61 -13.84
CA THR A 23 -4.26 11.32 -14.54
C THR A 23 -4.41 11.53 -16.05
N ARG A 24 -5.21 12.51 -16.48
CA ARG A 24 -5.36 12.89 -17.90
C ARG A 24 -4.05 13.41 -18.52
N ALA A 25 -3.22 14.06 -17.71
CA ALA A 25 -1.89 14.51 -18.12
C ALA A 25 -0.81 13.41 -18.12
N GLY A 26 -1.18 12.14 -17.89
CA GLY A 26 -0.25 11.02 -17.87
C GLY A 26 0.45 10.76 -16.53
N TYR A 27 0.02 11.42 -15.45
CA TYR A 27 0.52 11.23 -14.09
C TYR A 27 -0.48 10.38 -13.27
N PRO A 28 -0.33 9.06 -13.17
CA PRO A 28 -1.30 8.20 -12.49
C PRO A 28 -1.38 8.53 -10.99
N SER A 29 -2.58 8.90 -10.55
CA SER A 29 -2.83 9.46 -9.21
C SER A 29 -2.59 8.52 -8.04
N CYS A 30 -2.68 7.21 -8.27
CA CYS A 30 -2.49 6.23 -7.20
C CYS A 30 -1.06 6.19 -6.68
N ARG A 31 -0.10 6.30 -7.57
CA ARG A 31 1.33 6.31 -7.23
C ARG A 31 1.69 7.36 -6.21
N THR A 32 1.12 8.54 -6.36
CA THR A 32 1.42 9.70 -5.51
C THR A 32 0.78 9.58 -4.12
N LEU A 33 -0.37 8.91 -4.02
CA LEU A 33 -1.14 8.82 -2.77
C LEU A 33 -0.42 7.96 -1.72
N VAL A 34 -0.09 6.71 -2.05
CA VAL A 34 0.49 5.76 -1.07
C VAL A 34 1.90 6.17 -0.64
N GLU A 35 2.74 6.64 -1.56
CA GLU A 35 4.06 7.18 -1.22
C GLU A 35 3.95 8.40 -0.30
N HIS A 36 3.03 9.32 -0.60
CA HIS A 36 2.84 10.52 0.19
C HIS A 36 2.33 10.22 1.59
N VAL A 37 1.38 9.29 1.73
CA VAL A 37 0.88 8.86 3.05
C VAL A 37 1.98 8.16 3.84
N ALA A 38 2.78 7.30 3.22
CA ALA A 38 3.95 6.69 3.86
C ALA A 38 4.94 7.77 4.33
N TRP A 39 5.23 8.77 3.49
CA TRP A 39 6.09 9.88 3.85
C TRP A 39 5.51 10.70 5.02
N LEU A 40 4.21 11.03 5.02
CA LEU A 40 3.55 11.75 6.13
C LEU A 40 3.67 10.99 7.45
N LYS A 41 3.53 9.66 7.42
CA LYS A 41 3.71 8.81 8.61
C LYS A 41 5.15 8.88 9.13
N ALA A 42 6.14 8.78 8.24
CA ALA A 42 7.55 8.93 8.61
C ALA A 42 7.84 10.33 9.17
N ALA A 43 7.34 11.39 8.51
CA ALA A 43 7.49 12.78 8.94
C ALA A 43 6.91 13.05 10.33
N ALA A 44 5.81 12.40 10.70
CA ALA A 44 5.20 12.54 12.02
C ALA A 44 6.06 11.90 13.14
N VAL A 45 6.91 10.93 12.81
CA VAL A 45 7.80 10.25 13.76
C VAL A 45 9.18 10.88 13.81
N ALA A 46 9.69 11.39 12.70
CA ALA A 46 11.07 11.89 12.56
C ALA A 46 11.50 12.90 13.64
N PRO A 47 10.66 13.87 14.07
CA PRO A 47 11.04 14.81 15.15
C PRO A 47 11.21 14.16 16.52
N ARG A 48 10.67 12.96 16.72
CA ARG A 48 10.73 12.23 18.00
C ARG A 48 11.96 11.33 18.10
N VAL A 49 12.66 11.11 16.98
CA VAL A 49 13.88 10.31 16.91
C VAL A 49 15.06 11.26 17.05
N THR A 50 15.49 11.47 18.29
CA THR A 50 16.55 12.45 18.64
C THR A 50 17.86 11.78 19.05
N GLU A 51 17.85 10.48 19.36
CA GLU A 51 19.02 9.76 19.88
C GLU A 51 19.59 8.80 18.82
N GLY A 52 20.87 9.00 18.50
CA GLY A 52 21.66 8.11 17.68
C GLY A 52 21.24 7.98 16.20
N PRO A 53 21.99 7.21 15.42
CA PRO A 53 21.63 6.86 14.06
C PRO A 53 20.38 5.95 14.04
N ALA A 54 19.38 6.30 13.20
CA ALA A 54 18.16 5.51 13.06
C ALA A 54 17.62 5.59 11.63
N VAL A 55 16.88 4.57 11.22
CA VAL A 55 16.09 4.57 9.99
C VAL A 55 14.64 4.37 10.36
N ILE A 56 13.80 5.35 10.05
CA ILE A 56 12.36 5.30 10.24
C ILE A 56 11.77 4.66 8.98
N LEU A 57 11.03 3.58 9.16
CA LEU A 57 10.28 2.89 8.11
C LEU A 57 8.80 3.20 8.27
N ALA A 58 8.18 3.66 7.21
CA ALA A 58 6.74 3.83 7.14
C ALA A 58 6.19 3.25 5.84
N ALA A 59 4.99 2.69 5.89
CA ALA A 59 4.31 2.16 4.72
C ALA A 59 2.80 2.45 4.78
N ASP A 60 2.17 2.48 3.60
CA ASP A 60 0.73 2.58 3.44
C ASP A 60 0.27 1.78 2.24
N THR A 61 -0.84 1.03 2.40
CA THR A 61 -1.36 0.15 1.37
C THR A 61 -2.80 0.49 1.05
N VAL A 62 -3.12 0.56 -0.25
CA VAL A 62 -4.47 0.82 -0.76
C VAL A 62 -4.83 -0.19 -1.84
N GLY A 63 -6.01 -0.80 -1.71
CA GLY A 63 -6.61 -1.59 -2.78
C GLY A 63 -7.13 -0.70 -3.91
N TRP A 64 -7.11 -1.22 -5.15
CA TRP A 64 -7.52 -0.48 -6.33
C TRP A 64 -8.27 -1.37 -7.30
N LEU A 65 -9.50 -0.99 -7.62
CA LEU A 65 -10.36 -1.71 -8.55
C LEU A 65 -10.98 -0.74 -9.57
N HIS A 66 -10.91 -1.08 -10.86
CA HIS A 66 -11.51 -0.31 -11.95
C HIS A 66 -11.22 1.21 -11.90
N GLY A 67 -9.97 1.59 -11.61
CA GLY A 67 -9.58 2.98 -11.54
C GLY A 67 -10.00 3.72 -10.26
N ARG A 68 -10.44 3.02 -9.21
CA ARG A 68 -10.90 3.61 -7.94
C ARG A 68 -10.24 2.95 -6.73
N PRO A 69 -9.87 3.73 -5.71
CA PRO A 69 -9.37 3.16 -4.47
C PRO A 69 -10.49 2.42 -3.73
N ILE A 70 -10.10 1.32 -3.10
CA ILE A 70 -10.97 0.54 -2.22
C ILE A 70 -10.66 0.98 -0.79
N SER A 71 -11.66 1.51 -0.10
CA SER A 71 -11.55 1.95 1.28
C SER A 71 -11.47 0.78 2.26
N LYS A 72 -11.10 1.10 3.49
CA LYS A 72 -11.36 0.22 4.62
C LYS A 72 -12.85 0.22 4.91
N PRO A 73 -13.44 -0.94 5.26
CA PRO A 73 -14.85 -1.01 5.59
C PRO A 73 -15.17 -0.20 6.86
N ALA A 74 -16.29 0.49 6.85
CA ALA A 74 -16.78 1.24 8.00
C ALA A 74 -17.42 0.30 9.05
N ASP A 75 -18.10 -0.72 8.58
CA ASP A 75 -18.80 -1.73 9.38
C ASP A 75 -18.90 -3.06 8.62
N GLU A 76 -19.60 -4.04 9.17
CA GLU A 76 -19.77 -5.36 8.57
C GLU A 76 -20.57 -5.33 7.27
N ALA A 77 -21.58 -4.48 7.18
CA ALA A 77 -22.39 -4.33 5.98
C ALA A 77 -21.54 -3.75 4.83
N ASP A 78 -20.69 -2.77 5.14
CA ASP A 78 -19.75 -2.21 4.16
C ASP A 78 -18.65 -3.22 3.79
N ALA A 79 -18.17 -4.04 4.75
CA ALA A 79 -17.24 -5.14 4.49
C ALA A 79 -17.85 -6.15 3.51
N ARG A 80 -19.09 -6.59 3.74
CA ARG A 80 -19.83 -7.46 2.81
C ARG A 80 -19.92 -6.85 1.42
N ARG A 81 -20.32 -5.59 1.32
CA ARG A 81 -20.43 -4.86 0.04
C ARG A 81 -19.10 -4.85 -0.71
N ILE A 82 -17.99 -4.58 -0.01
CA ILE A 82 -16.65 -4.57 -0.60
C ILE A 82 -16.24 -5.96 -1.06
N LEU A 83 -16.45 -6.99 -0.25
CA LEU A 83 -16.13 -8.38 -0.61
C LEU A 83 -16.94 -8.85 -1.82
N CYS A 84 -18.23 -8.54 -1.88
CA CYS A 84 -19.05 -8.84 -3.05
C CYS A 84 -18.56 -8.13 -4.33
N LEU A 85 -18.02 -6.90 -4.19
CA LEU A 85 -17.44 -6.17 -5.31
C LEU A 85 -16.14 -6.81 -5.81
N LEU A 86 -15.36 -7.41 -4.92
CA LEU A 86 -14.06 -8.03 -5.22
C LEU A 86 -14.19 -9.50 -5.65
N ALA A 87 -15.23 -10.21 -5.19
CA ALA A 87 -15.44 -11.62 -5.50
C ALA A 87 -15.52 -11.84 -7.02
N GLY A 88 -14.76 -12.82 -7.52
CA GLY A 88 -14.67 -13.13 -8.95
C GLY A 88 -13.89 -12.12 -9.80
N THR A 89 -13.15 -11.19 -9.18
CA THR A 89 -12.41 -10.14 -9.91
C THR A 89 -10.91 -10.17 -9.62
N GLU A 90 -10.15 -9.50 -10.51
CA GLU A 90 -8.77 -9.10 -10.23
C GLU A 90 -8.73 -7.63 -9.82
N HIS A 91 -7.89 -7.33 -8.83
CA HIS A 91 -7.65 -5.97 -8.38
C HIS A 91 -6.19 -5.76 -7.99
N GLU A 92 -5.80 -4.51 -7.78
CA GLU A 92 -4.43 -4.15 -7.46
C GLU A 92 -4.30 -3.71 -6.00
N LEU A 93 -3.14 -4.01 -5.41
CA LEU A 93 -2.72 -3.52 -4.11
C LEU A 93 -1.44 -2.69 -4.31
N TRP A 94 -1.52 -1.44 -3.96
CA TRP A 94 -0.47 -0.45 -4.08
C TRP A 94 0.07 -0.15 -2.69
N THR A 95 1.36 -0.39 -2.46
CA THR A 95 2.03 -0.06 -1.21
C THR A 95 3.10 0.99 -1.46
N GLY A 96 2.98 2.13 -0.80
CA GLY A 96 4.02 3.14 -0.69
C GLY A 96 4.89 2.87 0.53
N VAL A 97 6.18 3.06 0.37
CA VAL A 97 7.16 2.92 1.45
C VAL A 97 7.98 4.18 1.55
N CYS A 98 8.30 4.60 2.76
CA CYS A 98 9.23 5.68 3.03
C CYS A 98 10.26 5.24 4.07
N LEU A 99 11.54 5.40 3.75
CA LEU A 99 12.64 5.33 4.68
C LEU A 99 13.16 6.74 4.95
N TRP A 100 13.31 7.09 6.21
CA TRP A 100 13.86 8.37 6.64
C TRP A 100 15.02 8.12 7.61
N ARG A 101 16.25 8.39 7.14
CA ARG A 101 17.45 8.18 7.94
C ARG A 101 17.78 9.42 8.77
N ARG A 102 18.12 9.18 10.03
CA ARG A 102 18.61 10.19 10.95
C ARG A 102 20.09 9.94 11.27
N PRO A 103 20.93 10.97 11.53
CA PRO A 103 20.56 12.40 11.67
C PRO A 103 20.61 13.21 10.36
N ASP A 104 21.04 12.64 9.25
CA ASP A 104 21.31 13.35 7.99
C ASP A 104 20.07 13.63 7.14
N ASP A 105 18.89 13.24 7.61
CA ASP A 105 17.58 13.47 6.97
C ASP A 105 17.45 12.93 5.53
N LEU A 106 18.25 11.90 5.17
CA LEU A 106 18.08 11.24 3.88
C LEU A 106 16.72 10.54 3.82
N GLN A 107 15.96 10.85 2.79
CA GLN A 107 14.62 10.30 2.56
C GLN A 107 14.60 9.51 1.25
N ILE A 108 14.12 8.28 1.30
CA ILE A 108 13.91 7.43 0.12
C ILE A 108 12.46 6.97 0.17
N ALA A 109 11.70 7.28 -0.88
CA ALA A 109 10.32 6.81 -1.01
C ALA A 109 10.13 6.11 -2.35
N TRP A 110 9.36 5.02 -2.34
CA TRP A 110 8.99 4.27 -3.52
C TRP A 110 7.64 3.58 -3.31
N GLN A 111 7.19 2.87 -4.32
CA GLN A 111 5.95 2.10 -4.27
C GLN A 111 6.08 0.79 -5.03
N GLU A 112 5.28 -0.16 -4.62
CA GLU A 112 5.13 -1.45 -5.27
C GLU A 112 3.67 -1.74 -5.56
N VAL A 113 3.45 -2.53 -6.60
CA VAL A 113 2.11 -2.94 -7.04
C VAL A 113 2.07 -4.44 -7.15
N SER A 114 1.10 -5.04 -6.51
CA SER A 114 0.74 -6.44 -6.72
C SER A 114 -0.68 -6.53 -7.26
N ARG A 115 -0.92 -7.50 -8.14
CA ARG A 115 -2.24 -7.87 -8.63
C ARG A 115 -2.65 -9.18 -7.99
N VAL A 116 -3.85 -9.21 -7.48
CA VAL A 116 -4.46 -10.37 -6.85
C VAL A 116 -5.78 -10.71 -7.53
N ALA A 117 -6.13 -11.99 -7.52
CA ALA A 117 -7.44 -12.47 -7.96
C ALA A 117 -8.17 -13.04 -6.77
N MET A 118 -9.38 -12.57 -6.52
CA MET A 118 -10.32 -13.17 -5.59
C MET A 118 -11.27 -14.09 -6.36
N ARG A 119 -11.40 -15.35 -5.92
CA ARG A 119 -12.38 -16.23 -6.55
C ARG A 119 -13.82 -15.83 -6.21
N PRO A 120 -14.82 -16.29 -6.95
CA PRO A 120 -16.20 -16.13 -6.53
C PRO A 120 -16.41 -16.72 -5.13
N LEU A 121 -17.22 -16.05 -4.31
CA LEU A 121 -17.59 -16.44 -2.96
C LEU A 121 -19.09 -16.75 -2.92
N SER A 122 -19.46 -17.83 -2.27
CA SER A 122 -20.85 -18.09 -1.92
C SER A 122 -21.29 -17.25 -0.73
N GLU A 123 -22.61 -17.10 -0.53
CA GLU A 123 -23.15 -16.37 0.64
C GLU A 123 -22.68 -17.01 1.96
N ALA A 124 -22.65 -18.33 2.04
CA ALA A 124 -22.17 -19.03 3.24
C ALA A 124 -20.67 -18.74 3.54
N GLU A 125 -19.84 -18.62 2.50
CA GLU A 125 -18.42 -18.27 2.67
C GLU A 125 -18.26 -16.81 3.07
N LEU A 126 -19.07 -15.89 2.52
CA LEU A 126 -19.10 -14.50 2.93
C LEU A 126 -19.50 -14.37 4.41
N ASP A 127 -20.55 -15.06 4.83
CA ASP A 127 -21.01 -15.07 6.22
C ASP A 127 -19.93 -15.60 7.16
N ALA A 128 -19.32 -16.74 6.80
CA ALA A 128 -18.24 -17.34 7.58
C ALA A 128 -17.04 -16.42 7.70
N TYR A 129 -16.65 -15.78 6.59
CA TYR A 129 -15.52 -14.84 6.58
C TYR A 129 -15.81 -13.60 7.43
N LEU A 130 -16.98 -12.99 7.30
CA LEU A 130 -17.38 -11.81 8.06
C LEU A 130 -17.41 -12.09 9.56
N ALA A 131 -17.84 -13.29 9.96
CA ALA A 131 -17.85 -13.71 11.36
C ALA A 131 -16.45 -13.77 11.99
N THR A 132 -15.39 -13.95 11.20
CA THR A 132 -14.00 -13.95 11.70
C THR A 132 -13.52 -12.58 12.15
N ARG A 133 -14.12 -11.51 11.67
CA ARG A 133 -13.73 -10.10 11.89
C ARG A 133 -12.31 -9.72 11.46
N VAL A 134 -11.58 -10.58 10.76
CA VAL A 134 -10.22 -10.27 10.25
C VAL A 134 -10.21 -9.15 9.19
N TRP A 135 -11.36 -8.84 8.62
CA TRP A 135 -11.57 -7.75 7.68
C TRP A 135 -11.43 -6.35 8.30
N GLN A 136 -11.53 -6.24 9.63
CA GLN A 136 -11.48 -4.94 10.33
C GLN A 136 -10.14 -4.25 10.12
N GLY A 137 -10.19 -3.00 9.67
CA GLY A 137 -8.99 -2.20 9.43
C GLY A 137 -8.23 -2.54 8.14
N CYS A 138 -8.65 -3.56 7.39
CA CYS A 138 -8.02 -3.95 6.12
C CYS A 138 -8.62 -3.19 4.94
N SER A 139 -7.77 -2.63 4.07
CA SER A 139 -8.20 -2.10 2.77
C SER A 139 -8.70 -3.26 1.91
N GLY A 140 -9.88 -3.12 1.31
CA GLY A 140 -10.50 -4.21 0.56
C GLY A 140 -11.28 -5.20 1.43
N ALA A 141 -11.42 -4.96 2.73
CA ALA A 141 -12.16 -5.80 3.67
C ALA A 141 -11.66 -7.25 3.76
N TYR A 142 -10.39 -7.51 3.42
CA TYR A 142 -9.78 -8.83 3.59
C TYR A 142 -8.31 -8.73 4.01
N ALA A 143 -7.83 -9.75 4.71
CA ALA A 143 -6.42 -9.98 4.99
C ALA A 143 -6.02 -11.29 4.31
N ILE A 144 -5.05 -11.22 3.41
CA ILE A 144 -4.48 -12.43 2.82
C ILE A 144 -3.65 -13.15 3.88
N GLN A 145 -3.81 -14.47 3.98
CA GLN A 145 -3.03 -15.29 4.91
C GLN A 145 -1.75 -15.79 4.23
N GLU A 146 -0.68 -15.90 5.01
CA GLU A 146 0.53 -16.57 4.54
C GLU A 146 0.23 -18.05 4.32
N GLY A 147 0.57 -18.56 3.15
CA GLY A 147 0.28 -19.92 2.74
C GLY A 147 -0.85 -19.99 1.71
N ASP A 148 -1.65 -21.03 1.78
CA ASP A 148 -2.77 -21.26 0.86
C ASP A 148 -4.02 -20.49 1.33
N ASP A 149 -4.12 -19.21 0.95
CA ASP A 149 -5.35 -18.46 1.16
C ASP A 149 -6.47 -19.04 0.28
N PRO A 150 -7.61 -19.47 0.86
CA PRO A 150 -8.66 -20.16 0.12
C PRO A 150 -9.44 -19.25 -0.84
N TYR A 151 -9.30 -17.93 -0.70
CA TYR A 151 -10.11 -16.93 -1.41
C TYR A 151 -9.32 -16.08 -2.39
N VAL A 152 -8.07 -15.75 -2.05
CA VAL A 152 -7.25 -14.79 -2.78
C VAL A 152 -5.91 -15.39 -3.19
N ARG A 153 -5.50 -15.18 -4.44
CA ARG A 153 -4.17 -15.56 -4.92
C ARG A 153 -3.45 -14.37 -5.54
N VAL A 154 -2.15 -14.32 -5.37
CA VAL A 154 -1.31 -13.33 -6.03
C VAL A 154 -1.12 -13.75 -7.50
N VAL A 155 -1.49 -12.85 -8.42
CA VAL A 155 -1.36 -13.04 -9.88
C VAL A 155 -0.04 -12.45 -10.36
N ARG A 156 0.35 -11.29 -9.81
CA ARG A 156 1.58 -10.58 -10.16
C ARG A 156 2.07 -9.77 -8.96
N GLY A 157 3.38 -9.62 -8.83
CA GLY A 157 4.01 -8.92 -7.71
C GLY A 157 4.37 -9.89 -6.59
N SER A 158 4.36 -9.44 -5.36
CA SER A 158 4.76 -10.24 -4.20
C SER A 158 3.67 -10.31 -3.13
N LEU A 159 3.67 -11.40 -2.37
CA LEU A 159 2.78 -11.56 -1.23
C LEU A 159 3.11 -10.55 -0.13
N SER A 160 4.39 -10.27 0.10
CA SER A 160 4.84 -9.29 1.09
C SER A 160 4.27 -7.90 0.81
N ASN A 161 4.20 -7.49 -0.47
CA ASN A 161 3.54 -6.24 -0.88
C ASN A 161 2.03 -6.27 -0.62
N VAL A 162 1.36 -7.40 -0.86
CA VAL A 162 -0.07 -7.56 -0.60
C VAL A 162 -0.38 -7.45 0.89
N ILE A 163 0.48 -8.00 1.75
CA ILE A 163 0.38 -7.90 3.21
C ILE A 163 0.62 -6.46 3.69
N GLY A 164 1.35 -5.65 2.91
CA GLY A 164 1.52 -4.22 3.19
C GLY A 164 2.95 -3.75 3.41
N LEU A 165 3.95 -4.62 3.18
CA LEU A 165 5.37 -4.26 3.24
C LEU A 165 6.17 -5.06 2.19
N PRO A 166 6.58 -4.43 1.06
CA PRO A 166 7.28 -5.13 -0.02
C PRO A 166 8.72 -5.47 0.39
N MET A 167 8.90 -6.64 1.01
CA MET A 167 10.17 -7.05 1.61
C MET A 167 11.30 -7.18 0.59
N GLU A 168 10.99 -7.55 -0.64
CA GLU A 168 11.99 -7.78 -1.69
C GLU A 168 12.75 -6.49 -2.04
N SER A 169 12.04 -5.39 -2.25
CA SER A 169 12.66 -4.07 -2.49
C SER A 169 13.17 -3.44 -1.20
N LEU A 170 12.46 -3.63 -0.08
CA LEU A 170 12.84 -3.07 1.22
C LEU A 170 14.23 -3.54 1.64
N VAL A 171 14.50 -4.85 1.59
CA VAL A 171 15.81 -5.42 1.97
C VAL A 171 16.93 -4.88 1.09
N GLN A 172 16.69 -4.71 -0.22
CA GLN A 172 17.67 -4.12 -1.13
C GLN A 172 17.98 -2.66 -0.75
N VAL A 173 16.98 -1.84 -0.49
CA VAL A 173 17.18 -0.43 -0.14
C VAL A 173 17.84 -0.29 1.23
N LEU A 174 17.44 -1.09 2.23
CA LEU A 174 18.10 -1.12 3.55
C LEU A 174 19.56 -1.52 3.43
N GLY A 175 19.89 -2.51 2.60
CA GLY A 175 21.26 -2.91 2.30
C GLY A 175 22.10 -1.76 1.71
N CYS A 176 21.53 -0.97 0.78
CA CYS A 176 22.17 0.22 0.22
C CYS A 176 22.42 1.32 1.28
N LEU A 177 21.59 1.37 2.33
CA LEU A 177 21.75 2.29 3.46
C LEU A 177 22.73 1.77 4.53
N GLY A 178 23.28 0.57 4.36
CA GLY A 178 24.15 -0.09 5.35
C GLY A 178 23.43 -0.57 6.61
N VAL A 179 22.10 -0.64 6.57
CA VAL A 179 21.29 -1.20 7.66
C VAL A 179 21.36 -2.71 7.57
N ARG A 180 21.91 -3.34 8.62
CA ARG A 180 21.96 -4.81 8.76
C ARG A 180 20.82 -5.26 9.66
N VAL A 181 20.16 -6.32 9.28
CA VAL A 181 19.27 -7.08 10.17
C VAL A 181 20.18 -8.03 10.95
N GLU A 182 20.16 -7.92 12.26
CA GLU A 182 20.83 -8.89 13.15
C GLU A 182 19.99 -10.15 13.29
#